data_aae9a5e6f90b119dc038a5727739a72f
#
_entry.id   aae9a5e6f90b119dc038a5727739a72f
#
_cell.length_a   1.000
_cell.length_b   1.000
_cell.length_c   1.000
_cell.angle_alpha   90.00
_cell.angle_beta   90.00
_cell.angle_gamma   90.00
#
_symmetry.space_group_name_H-M   'P 1'
#
loop_
_entity.id
_entity.type
_entity.pdbx_description
1 polymer ?
#
loop_
_entity_poly.entity_id
_entity_poly.type
_entity_poly.pdbx_seq_one_letter_code
_entity_poly.pdbx_strand_id
1 'polypeptide(L)'
;MSAQFHRKEDLIVSTSMDQTVRVWDTSSLCKNTPGSGPSNFETFDTFSTVKYVLEGHNRGVNFASFHPSLPSIVSAADNRTIKIWRTSETKAWEVDPCRGHFNNVSNALFHPKHEWIVSCREDKTVRAWDLAKRTAIQTSGREHDRFLVLAAHPNLNLFAAGTFSQ
;
A
#
# COMPACT_ATOMS: atom_id res chain seq x y z
N MET A 1 -5.24 -3.07 -8.53
CA MET A 1 -5.37 -1.68 -8.04
C MET A 1 -6.12 -1.70 -6.72
N SER A 2 -5.74 -0.84 -5.80
CA SER A 2 -6.28 -0.83 -4.44
C SER A 2 -6.44 0.60 -3.91
N ALA A 3 -7.24 0.72 -2.85
CA ALA A 3 -7.32 1.93 -2.04
C ALA A 3 -7.41 1.52 -0.57
N GLN A 4 -6.75 2.28 0.30
CA GLN A 4 -6.75 2.03 1.74
C GLN A 4 -6.82 3.34 2.54
N PHE A 5 -7.57 3.31 3.62
CA PHE A 5 -7.61 4.40 4.59
C PHE A 5 -6.39 4.36 5.51
N HIS A 6 -5.90 5.54 5.87
CA HIS A 6 -4.95 5.68 6.97
C HIS A 6 -5.66 5.40 8.31
N ARG A 7 -4.97 4.74 9.25
CA ARG A 7 -5.60 4.31 10.51
C ARG A 7 -5.97 5.45 11.47
N LYS A 8 -5.26 6.58 11.40
CA LYS A 8 -5.36 7.67 12.37
C LYS A 8 -5.58 9.04 11.73
N GLU A 9 -5.24 9.20 10.48
CA GLU A 9 -5.31 10.46 9.75
C GLU A 9 -6.39 10.37 8.68
N ASP A 10 -6.95 11.49 8.30
CA ASP A 10 -7.96 11.59 7.25
C ASP A 10 -7.32 11.50 5.86
N LEU A 11 -6.61 10.40 5.62
CA LEU A 11 -5.90 10.14 4.38
C LEU A 11 -6.35 8.82 3.74
N ILE A 12 -6.35 8.81 2.41
CA ILE A 12 -6.50 7.61 1.60
C ILE A 12 -5.28 7.47 0.70
N VAL A 13 -4.76 6.25 0.53
CA VAL A 13 -3.80 5.92 -0.51
C VAL A 13 -4.49 5.09 -1.58
N SER A 14 -4.25 5.43 -2.84
CA SER A 14 -4.76 4.68 -4.00
C SER A 14 -3.64 4.34 -4.98
N THR A 15 -3.84 3.26 -5.74
CA THR A 15 -2.90 2.79 -6.76
C THR A 15 -3.56 2.71 -8.12
N SER A 16 -2.79 2.96 -9.17
CA SER A 16 -3.28 3.03 -10.53
C SER A 16 -2.39 2.29 -11.52
N MET A 17 -2.99 1.92 -12.66
CA MET A 17 -2.27 1.40 -13.83
C MET A 17 -1.45 2.50 -14.52
N ASP A 18 -1.69 3.76 -14.22
CA ASP A 18 -0.90 4.89 -14.71
C ASP A 18 0.49 5.00 -14.05
N GLN A 19 0.87 3.98 -13.25
CA GLN A 19 2.17 3.84 -12.58
C GLN A 19 2.33 4.74 -11.35
N THR A 20 1.29 5.46 -10.95
CA THR A 20 1.31 6.35 -9.78
C THR A 20 0.65 5.73 -8.56
N VAL A 21 1.10 6.19 -7.39
CA VAL A 21 0.39 6.06 -6.12
C VAL A 21 -0.06 7.45 -5.71
N ARG A 22 -1.31 7.64 -5.36
CA ARG A 22 -1.84 8.93 -4.92
C ARG A 22 -2.27 8.86 -3.46
N VAL A 23 -1.96 9.91 -2.74
CA VAL A 23 -2.43 10.13 -1.38
C VAL A 23 -3.41 11.30 -1.39
N TRP A 24 -4.58 11.06 -0.86
CA TRP A 24 -5.71 11.98 -0.83
C TRP A 24 -5.93 12.46 0.59
N ASP A 25 -6.12 13.76 0.77
CA ASP A 25 -6.58 14.36 2.02
C ASP A 25 -8.11 14.40 2.01
N THR A 26 -8.71 13.77 2.99
CA THR A 26 -10.16 13.66 3.16
C THR A 26 -10.67 14.44 4.39
N SER A 27 -9.85 15.27 5.00
CA SER A 27 -10.18 16.02 6.21
C SER A 27 -11.39 16.94 6.03
N SER A 28 -11.64 17.42 4.81
CA SER A 28 -12.83 18.20 4.47
C SER A 28 -14.13 17.41 4.52
N LEU A 29 -14.08 16.10 4.27
CA LEU A 29 -15.25 15.21 4.36
C LEU A 29 -15.69 15.00 5.81
N CYS A 30 -14.74 14.98 6.73
CA CYS A 30 -15.01 14.74 8.16
C CYS A 30 -15.57 15.98 8.88
N LYS A 31 -15.45 17.17 8.29
CA LYS A 31 -15.93 18.44 8.88
C LYS A 31 -17.40 18.75 8.62
N ASN A 32 -18.06 18.01 7.75
CA ASN A 32 -19.48 18.17 7.50
C ASN A 32 -20.27 17.51 8.62
N THR A 33 -20.59 18.29 9.66
CA THR A 33 -21.44 17.90 10.78
C THR A 33 -22.84 17.53 10.28
N PRO A 34 -23.49 16.47 10.82
CA PRO A 34 -24.85 16.12 10.48
C PRO A 34 -25.82 17.20 10.99
N GLY A 35 -26.27 18.06 10.10
CA GLY A 35 -27.20 19.16 10.46
C GLY A 35 -27.64 20.03 9.28
N SER A 36 -26.95 20.05 8.20
CA SER A 36 -27.39 20.68 6.94
C SER A 36 -28.11 19.62 6.10
N GLY A 37 -29.38 19.89 5.79
CA GLY A 37 -30.30 19.00 5.08
C GLY A 37 -29.77 18.48 3.74
N PRO A 38 -30.54 17.65 3.00
CA PRO A 38 -30.12 16.95 1.82
C PRO A 38 -29.72 17.95 0.74
N SER A 39 -28.48 18.40 0.78
CA SER A 39 -27.88 19.13 -0.30
C SER A 39 -27.46 18.11 -1.36
N ASN A 40 -28.09 18.26 -2.49
CA ASN A 40 -27.86 17.61 -3.76
C ASN A 40 -26.52 16.90 -3.89
N PHE A 41 -26.57 15.68 -4.34
CA PHE A 41 -25.47 14.75 -4.69
C PHE A 41 -24.53 15.29 -5.78
N GLU A 42 -24.37 16.57 -5.89
CA GLU A 42 -23.70 17.26 -7.00
C GLU A 42 -22.33 17.79 -6.66
N THR A 43 -21.47 17.14 -5.93
CA THR A 43 -20.05 17.56 -5.93
C THR A 43 -19.15 16.57 -5.21
N PHE A 44 -19.00 15.38 -5.77
CA PHE A 44 -17.94 14.46 -5.35
C PHE A 44 -16.53 15.02 -5.61
N ASP A 45 -16.39 16.00 -6.50
CA ASP A 45 -15.09 16.56 -6.91
C ASP A 45 -14.54 17.63 -5.95
N THR A 46 -15.28 18.05 -4.94
CA THR A 46 -14.87 19.19 -4.11
C THR A 46 -14.27 18.80 -2.75
N PHE A 47 -14.33 17.55 -2.34
CA PHE A 47 -14.08 17.16 -0.94
C PHE A 47 -12.79 16.39 -0.67
N SER A 48 -12.07 15.96 -1.68
CA SER A 48 -10.76 15.32 -1.51
C SER A 48 -9.72 16.02 -2.36
N THR A 49 -8.61 16.40 -1.76
CA THR A 49 -7.47 16.98 -2.47
C THR A 49 -6.34 15.97 -2.55
N VAL A 50 -5.66 15.92 -3.71
CA VAL A 50 -4.46 15.12 -3.86
C VAL A 50 -3.35 15.76 -3.03
N LYS A 51 -2.93 15.09 -1.97
CA LYS A 51 -1.83 15.54 -1.11
C LYS A 51 -0.47 15.23 -1.72
N TYR A 52 -0.31 14.00 -2.24
CA TYR A 52 0.91 13.58 -2.94
C TYR A 52 0.59 12.73 -4.15
N VAL A 53 1.42 12.88 -5.18
CA VAL A 53 1.54 11.95 -6.30
C VAL A 53 2.93 11.32 -6.23
N LEU A 54 2.99 10.01 -6.03
CA LEU A 54 4.23 9.25 -5.89
C LEU A 54 4.53 8.60 -7.25
N GLU A 55 5.50 9.15 -7.93
CA GLU A 55 5.96 8.70 -9.25
C GLU A 55 7.30 7.98 -9.12
N GLY A 56 7.51 6.93 -9.92
CA GLY A 56 8.77 6.19 -9.91
C GLY A 56 8.63 4.70 -10.26
N HIS A 57 7.44 4.13 -10.14
CA HIS A 57 7.17 2.83 -10.77
C HIS A 57 7.11 3.02 -12.29
N ASN A 58 7.63 2.04 -13.04
CA ASN A 58 7.61 2.05 -14.51
C ASN A 58 6.60 1.06 -15.10
N ARG A 59 5.70 0.54 -14.27
CA ARG A 59 4.56 -0.30 -14.62
C ARG A 59 3.43 -0.10 -13.60
N GLY A 60 2.25 -0.63 -13.90
CA GLY A 60 1.07 -0.52 -13.06
C GLY A 60 1.33 -0.89 -11.60
N VAL A 61 0.76 -0.12 -10.69
CA VAL A 61 0.87 -0.33 -9.26
C VAL A 61 -0.34 -1.11 -8.77
N ASN A 62 -0.10 -2.29 -8.19
CA ASN A 62 -1.15 -3.20 -7.77
C ASN A 62 -1.70 -2.87 -6.39
N PHE A 63 -0.81 -2.48 -5.48
CA PHE A 63 -1.16 -2.27 -4.09
C PHE A 63 -0.27 -1.20 -3.43
N ALA A 64 -0.84 -0.46 -2.49
CA ALA A 64 -0.10 0.40 -1.58
C ALA A 64 -0.77 0.41 -0.20
N SER A 65 0.03 0.58 0.85
CA SER A 65 -0.46 0.69 2.21
C SER A 65 0.38 1.67 3.04
N PHE A 66 -0.27 2.29 4.02
CA PHE A 66 0.39 3.11 5.02
C PHE A 66 1.10 2.25 6.06
N HIS A 67 2.21 2.77 6.59
CA HIS A 67 2.82 2.22 7.79
C HIS A 67 1.91 2.50 9.01
N PRO A 68 1.78 1.55 9.95
CA PRO A 68 0.87 1.71 11.08
C PRO A 68 1.19 2.88 12.03
N SER A 69 2.45 3.32 12.09
CA SER A 69 2.92 4.35 13.04
C SER A 69 3.92 5.36 12.48
N LEU A 70 4.58 5.07 11.37
CA LEU A 70 5.56 5.95 10.75
C LEU A 70 4.97 6.66 9.53
N PRO A 71 5.45 7.86 9.17
CA PRO A 71 5.02 8.58 7.97
C PRO A 71 5.65 7.93 6.73
N SER A 72 5.19 6.75 6.40
CA SER A 72 5.73 5.94 5.31
C SER A 72 4.64 5.14 4.61
N ILE A 73 4.84 4.91 3.32
CA ILE A 73 3.96 4.13 2.45
C ILE A 73 4.81 3.04 1.78
N VAL A 74 4.26 1.85 1.60
CA VAL A 74 4.82 0.81 0.77
C VAL A 74 3.94 0.61 -0.45
N SER A 75 4.53 0.38 -1.61
CA SER A 75 3.81 0.06 -2.85
C SER A 75 4.41 -1.14 -3.56
N ALA A 76 3.56 -1.92 -4.19
CA ALA A 76 3.87 -3.12 -4.94
C ALA A 76 3.39 -2.98 -6.40
N ALA A 77 4.23 -3.33 -7.36
CA ALA A 77 3.93 -3.09 -8.78
C ALA A 77 4.39 -4.24 -9.70
N ASP A 78 3.91 -4.19 -10.94
CA ASP A 78 4.26 -5.13 -12.01
C ASP A 78 5.69 -5.00 -12.50
N ASN A 79 6.41 -3.98 -12.07
CA ASN A 79 7.84 -3.82 -12.36
C ASN A 79 8.75 -4.64 -11.44
N ARG A 80 8.21 -5.59 -10.68
CA ARG A 80 8.93 -6.51 -9.79
C ARG A 80 9.61 -5.83 -8.60
N THR A 81 9.21 -4.61 -8.27
CA THR A 81 9.79 -3.87 -7.14
C THR A 81 8.74 -3.55 -6.10
N ILE A 82 9.21 -3.50 -4.88
CA ILE A 82 8.49 -2.90 -3.76
C ILE A 82 9.20 -1.59 -3.47
N LYS A 83 8.46 -0.49 -3.55
CA LYS A 83 8.98 0.83 -3.21
C LYS A 83 8.48 1.26 -1.85
N ILE A 84 9.34 2.01 -1.16
CA ILE A 84 9.06 2.61 0.11
C ILE A 84 9.13 4.12 -0.08
N TRP A 85 8.12 4.81 0.41
CA TRP A 85 7.99 6.25 0.33
C TRP A 85 7.96 6.81 1.74
N ARG A 86 8.76 7.82 2.01
CA ARG A 86 8.62 8.61 3.22
C ARG A 86 7.83 9.85 2.91
N THR A 87 6.99 10.27 3.87
CA THR A 87 6.16 11.45 3.76
C THR A 87 6.50 12.44 4.86
N SER A 88 6.37 13.72 4.55
CA SER A 88 6.38 14.84 5.50
C SER A 88 5.11 15.66 5.27
N GLU A 89 4.91 16.75 5.96
CA GLU A 89 3.74 17.61 5.76
C GLU A 89 3.60 18.13 4.32
N THR A 90 4.72 18.42 3.66
CA THR A 90 4.74 19.11 2.37
C THR A 90 5.20 18.27 1.18
N LYS A 91 5.87 17.14 1.43
CA LYS A 91 6.44 16.32 0.35
C LYS A 91 6.50 14.85 0.69
N ALA A 92 6.58 14.04 -0.36
CA ALA A 92 6.88 12.63 -0.27
C ALA A 92 8.04 12.28 -1.21
N TRP A 93 8.88 11.31 -0.83
CA TRP A 93 10.03 10.90 -1.63
C TRP A 93 10.28 9.40 -1.51
N GLU A 94 10.83 8.83 -2.57
CA GLU A 94 11.23 7.44 -2.62
C GLU A 94 12.47 7.19 -1.73
N VAL A 95 12.43 6.07 -1.04
CA VAL A 95 13.60 5.47 -0.37
C VAL A 95 14.04 4.27 -1.21
N ASP A 96 15.25 3.76 -0.99
CA ASP A 96 15.77 2.61 -1.71
C ASP A 96 14.77 1.44 -1.78
N PRO A 97 14.44 0.95 -2.99
CA PRO A 97 13.45 -0.10 -3.15
C PRO A 97 13.96 -1.47 -2.70
N CYS A 98 13.06 -2.34 -2.25
CA CYS A 98 13.37 -3.75 -2.05
C CYS A 98 13.41 -4.44 -3.43
N ARG A 99 14.58 -4.94 -3.80
CA ARG A 99 14.83 -5.67 -5.06
C ARG A 99 15.05 -7.16 -4.79
N GLY A 100 14.67 -8.00 -5.74
CA GLY A 100 14.89 -9.46 -5.62
C GLY A 100 13.64 -10.29 -5.90
N HIS A 101 12.56 -9.64 -6.26
CA HIS A 101 11.43 -10.33 -6.84
C HIS A 101 11.71 -10.63 -8.34
N PHE A 102 11.32 -11.81 -8.83
CA PHE A 102 11.50 -12.22 -10.25
C PHE A 102 10.24 -12.05 -11.10
N ASN A 103 9.09 -11.73 -10.50
CA ASN A 103 7.80 -11.55 -11.19
C ASN A 103 7.00 -10.41 -10.53
N ASN A 104 5.79 -10.11 -11.04
CA ASN A 104 4.90 -9.06 -10.56
C ASN A 104 4.58 -9.19 -9.08
N VAL A 105 4.64 -8.10 -8.33
CA VAL A 105 4.28 -8.09 -6.91
C VAL A 105 2.82 -7.69 -6.78
N SER A 106 2.00 -8.60 -6.24
CA SER A 106 0.56 -8.38 -6.13
C SER A 106 0.19 -7.53 -4.92
N ASN A 107 0.90 -7.73 -3.81
CA ASN A 107 0.59 -7.04 -2.56
C ASN A 107 1.85 -6.86 -1.69
N ALA A 108 1.89 -5.79 -0.92
CA ALA A 108 2.93 -5.54 0.08
C ALA A 108 2.37 -4.76 1.27
N LEU A 109 2.67 -5.20 2.48
CA LEU A 109 2.20 -4.63 3.73
C LEU A 109 3.37 -4.45 4.71
N PHE A 110 3.29 -3.41 5.54
CA PHE A 110 4.16 -3.32 6.72
C PHE A 110 3.71 -4.30 7.80
N HIS A 111 4.66 -4.89 8.49
CA HIS A 111 4.38 -5.67 9.68
C HIS A 111 3.95 -4.74 10.83
N PRO A 112 2.87 -5.06 11.58
CA PRO A 112 2.34 -4.15 12.59
C PRO A 112 3.26 -3.90 13.79
N LYS A 113 4.22 -4.81 14.08
CA LYS A 113 5.07 -4.76 15.27
C LYS A 113 6.57 -4.81 14.99
N HIS A 114 6.98 -5.24 13.82
CA HIS A 114 8.40 -5.38 13.44
C HIS A 114 8.71 -4.48 12.26
N GLU A 115 9.95 -4.08 12.13
CA GLU A 115 10.45 -3.32 10.98
C GLU A 115 10.62 -4.20 9.74
N TRP A 116 9.54 -4.87 9.35
CA TRP A 116 9.49 -5.74 8.19
C TRP A 116 8.39 -5.33 7.23
N ILE A 117 8.63 -5.65 5.96
CA ILE A 117 7.61 -5.64 4.91
C ILE A 117 7.32 -7.10 4.57
N VAL A 118 6.05 -7.43 4.40
CA VAL A 118 5.62 -8.72 3.88
C VAL A 118 5.00 -8.50 2.52
N SER A 119 5.43 -9.26 1.53
CA SER A 119 4.92 -9.17 0.16
C SER A 119 4.52 -10.52 -0.38
N CYS A 120 3.55 -10.52 -1.28
CA CYS A 120 3.16 -11.71 -2.02
C CYS A 120 3.18 -11.47 -3.53
N ARG A 121 3.25 -12.57 -4.28
CA ARG A 121 3.48 -12.55 -5.73
C ARG A 121 2.77 -13.68 -6.46
N GLU A 122 2.68 -13.47 -7.77
CA GLU A 122 2.27 -14.51 -8.71
C GLU A 122 3.29 -15.65 -8.88
N ASP A 123 4.53 -15.52 -8.38
CA ASP A 123 5.52 -16.61 -8.37
C ASP A 123 5.33 -17.63 -7.26
N LYS A 124 4.16 -17.60 -6.62
CA LYS A 124 3.78 -18.52 -5.55
C LYS A 124 4.59 -18.35 -4.26
N THR A 125 5.22 -17.18 -4.06
CA THR A 125 5.99 -16.89 -2.85
C THR A 125 5.42 -15.73 -2.05
N VAL A 126 5.54 -15.85 -0.73
CA VAL A 126 5.42 -14.77 0.24
C VAL A 126 6.80 -14.50 0.79
N ARG A 127 7.21 -13.24 0.84
CA ARG A 127 8.52 -12.84 1.33
C ARG A 127 8.40 -11.82 2.46
N ALA A 128 9.23 -12.00 3.47
CA ALA A 128 9.47 -10.99 4.51
C ALA A 128 10.79 -10.26 4.20
N TRP A 129 10.81 -8.96 4.35
CA TRP A 129 11.94 -8.07 4.07
C TRP A 129 12.28 -7.25 5.29
N ASP A 130 13.55 -7.15 5.59
CA ASP A 130 14.07 -6.19 6.57
C ASP A 130 13.91 -4.76 6.03
N LEU A 131 13.24 -3.90 6.79
CA LEU A 131 12.95 -2.53 6.36
C LEU A 131 14.22 -1.67 6.31
N ALA A 132 15.21 -1.92 7.16
CA ALA A 132 16.47 -1.19 7.19
C ALA A 132 17.44 -1.68 6.11
N LYS A 133 17.61 -3.00 5.99
CA LYS A 133 18.58 -3.62 5.07
C LYS A 133 18.07 -3.76 3.64
N ARG A 134 16.75 -3.70 3.42
CA ARG A 134 16.10 -3.91 2.11
C ARG A 134 16.35 -5.32 1.53
N THR A 135 16.71 -6.27 2.36
CA THR A 135 16.99 -7.66 1.97
C THR A 135 15.89 -8.59 2.44
N ALA A 136 15.67 -9.66 1.68
CA ALA A 136 14.71 -10.69 2.09
C ALA A 136 15.26 -11.45 3.31
N ILE A 137 14.46 -11.51 4.38
CA ILE A 137 14.78 -12.27 5.59
C ILE A 137 14.29 -13.71 5.45
N GLN A 138 13.12 -13.87 4.87
CA GLN A 138 12.45 -15.15 4.73
C GLN A 138 11.66 -15.21 3.42
N THR A 139 11.67 -16.37 2.80
CA THR A 139 10.84 -16.69 1.64
C THR A 139 10.09 -17.97 1.92
N SER A 140 8.78 -17.93 1.79
CA SER A 140 7.88 -19.07 1.92
C SER A 140 7.12 -19.23 0.62
N GLY A 141 6.99 -20.44 0.12
CA GLY A 141 6.31 -20.73 -1.15
C GLY A 141 5.36 -21.91 -1.05
N ARG A 142 4.39 -21.98 -1.96
CA ARG A 142 3.56 -23.17 -2.21
C ARG A 142 3.63 -23.54 -3.69
N GLU A 143 3.67 -24.84 -4.00
CA GLU A 143 3.94 -25.31 -5.36
C GLU A 143 2.83 -25.02 -6.37
N HIS A 144 1.59 -24.85 -5.93
CA HIS A 144 0.44 -24.83 -6.84
C HIS A 144 -0.35 -23.51 -6.89
N ASP A 145 -0.22 -22.62 -5.88
CA ASP A 145 -1.11 -21.47 -5.72
C ASP A 145 -0.41 -20.13 -5.89
N ARG A 146 -1.01 -19.21 -6.67
CA ARG A 146 -0.56 -17.83 -6.78
C ARG A 146 -1.12 -17.01 -5.62
N PHE A 147 -0.27 -16.29 -4.92
CA PHE A 147 -0.71 -15.37 -3.87
C PHE A 147 -1.11 -14.02 -4.47
N LEU A 148 -2.33 -13.58 -4.20
CA LEU A 148 -2.87 -12.33 -4.73
C LEU A 148 -3.06 -11.26 -3.66
N VAL A 149 -3.43 -11.65 -2.46
CA VAL A 149 -3.84 -10.74 -1.39
C VAL A 149 -3.13 -11.11 -0.10
N LEU A 150 -2.74 -10.08 0.64
CA LEU A 150 -2.24 -10.19 2.01
C LEU A 150 -3.09 -9.37 2.95
N ALA A 151 -3.28 -9.89 4.15
CA ALA A 151 -3.84 -9.15 5.28
C ALA A 151 -2.98 -9.40 6.52
N ALA A 152 -2.71 -8.34 7.28
CA ALA A 152 -1.99 -8.40 8.53
C ALA A 152 -2.97 -8.26 9.71
N HIS A 153 -2.85 -9.12 10.70
CA HIS A 153 -3.61 -8.95 11.93
C HIS A 153 -3.07 -7.74 12.72
N PRO A 154 -3.91 -6.82 13.19
CA PRO A 154 -3.45 -5.56 13.78
C PRO A 154 -2.62 -5.75 15.07
N ASN A 155 -2.90 -6.81 15.83
CA ASN A 155 -2.33 -7.02 17.16
C ASN A 155 -1.51 -8.31 17.32
N LEU A 156 -1.62 -9.25 16.39
CA LEU A 156 -0.89 -10.51 16.42
C LEU A 156 0.17 -10.55 15.30
N ASN A 157 1.22 -11.34 15.50
CA ASN A 157 2.21 -11.62 14.47
C ASN A 157 1.66 -12.65 13.46
N LEU A 158 0.52 -12.32 12.86
CA LEU A 158 -0.20 -13.22 11.98
C LEU A 158 -0.53 -12.53 10.67
N PHE A 159 -0.28 -13.22 9.57
CA PHE A 159 -0.66 -12.82 8.21
C PHE A 159 -1.57 -13.87 7.59
N ALA A 160 -2.56 -13.40 6.86
CA ALA A 160 -3.35 -14.23 5.98
C ALA A 160 -2.96 -13.91 4.53
N ALA A 161 -2.78 -14.94 3.72
CA ALA A 161 -2.54 -14.80 2.30
C ALA A 161 -3.64 -15.52 1.51
N GLY A 162 -4.31 -14.79 0.64
CA GLY A 162 -5.29 -15.34 -0.28
C GLY A 162 -4.62 -15.85 -1.55
N THR A 163 -4.99 -17.05 -1.98
CA THR A 163 -4.45 -17.68 -3.18
C THR A 163 -5.53 -17.84 -4.25
N PHE A 164 -5.08 -17.92 -5.49
CA PHE A 164 -5.91 -18.34 -6.62
C PHE A 164 -5.35 -19.65 -7.15
N SER A 165 -6.12 -20.73 -6.98
CA SER A 165 -5.87 -22.03 -7.61
C SER A 165 -6.65 -22.11 -8.94
N GLN A 166 -5.99 -22.54 -10.00
CA GLN A 166 -6.63 -22.92 -11.24
C GLN A 166 -7.05 -24.38 -11.21
#